data_712f2c70f4d3aa9a928799695c0329eb
#
_entry.id   712f2c70f4d3aa9a928799695c0329eb
#
_cell.length_a   1.000
_cell.length_b   1.000
_cell.length_c   1.000
_cell.angle_alpha   90.00
_cell.angle_beta   90.00
_cell.angle_gamma   90.00
#
_symmetry.space_group_name_H-M   'P 1'
#
loop_
_entity.id
_entity.type
_entity.pdbx_description
1 polymer ?
#
loop_
_entity_poly.entity_id
_entity_poly.type
_entity_poly.pdbx_seq_one_letter_code
_entity_poly.pdbx_strand_id
1 'polypeptide(L)'
;PIPVLLTGSMRPAGATGSDAWDNLVGALRVLQEGHARGVQVYFNDALLHGARVSKLRSDAFDAFAELPRPRHAEHAPVPAALGYRQPRREVNLAVLPLYPGLRAAHLRGLLDSGVEALLLECYGSGTGPSDDEELLALLREAHARGVLLAAVSQCAYGQVEFGVYAAGSRLRDAGLLSAGGMTREAALGKLFGLLGAGLGRDEAQRWFALDLCGENAD
;
A
#
# COMPACT_ATOMS: atom_id res chain seq x y z
N PRO A 1 -10.90 -2.16 21.28
CA PRO A 1 -10.46 -2.96 20.13
C PRO A 1 -9.45 -4.01 20.62
N ILE A 2 -9.48 -5.20 20.04
CA ILE A 2 -8.54 -6.28 20.36
C ILE A 2 -7.25 -6.02 19.59
N PRO A 3 -6.07 -6.02 20.22
CA PRO A 3 -4.81 -5.91 19.52
C PRO A 3 -4.54 -7.17 18.69
N VAL A 4 -3.95 -7.01 17.51
CA VAL A 4 -3.56 -8.09 16.61
C VAL A 4 -2.07 -7.98 16.34
N LEU A 5 -1.30 -9.03 16.68
CA LEU A 5 0.10 -9.12 16.32
C LEU A 5 0.30 -10.17 15.23
N LEU A 6 0.93 -9.75 14.13
CA LEU A 6 1.42 -10.62 13.08
C LEU A 6 2.90 -10.90 13.36
N THR A 7 3.31 -12.15 13.20
CA THR A 7 4.72 -12.54 13.32
C THR A 7 5.06 -13.66 12.35
N GLY A 8 6.32 -13.99 12.24
CA GLY A 8 6.84 -15.04 11.37
C GLY A 8 8.31 -15.31 11.65
N SER A 9 9.02 -15.90 10.69
CA SER A 9 10.45 -16.15 10.82
C SER A 9 11.17 -16.08 9.49
N MET A 10 12.47 -15.77 9.52
CA MET A 10 13.34 -15.85 8.37
C MET A 10 13.81 -17.27 8.09
N ARG A 11 13.89 -18.09 9.14
CA ARG A 11 14.23 -19.52 9.05
C ARG A 11 13.07 -20.35 9.56
N PRO A 12 12.69 -21.45 8.88
CA PRO A 12 11.61 -22.31 9.33
C PRO A 12 11.77 -22.78 10.77
N ALA A 13 10.68 -22.89 11.52
CA ALA A 13 10.69 -23.48 12.85
C ALA A 13 11.28 -24.89 12.79
N GLY A 14 12.17 -25.21 13.70
CA GLY A 14 12.89 -26.49 13.73
C GLY A 14 14.21 -26.52 12.95
N ALA A 15 14.51 -25.53 12.12
CA ALA A 15 15.83 -25.37 11.50
C ALA A 15 16.85 -24.83 12.54
N THR A 16 18.08 -25.26 12.43
CA THR A 16 19.17 -24.75 13.29
C THR A 16 19.32 -23.23 13.15
N GLY A 17 19.26 -22.51 14.26
CA GLY A 17 19.34 -21.03 14.28
C GLY A 17 18.06 -20.35 13.74
N SER A 18 16.90 -21.03 13.86
CA SER A 18 15.60 -20.42 13.56
C SER A 18 15.26 -19.32 14.57
N ASP A 19 14.71 -18.21 14.07
CA ASP A 19 14.18 -17.07 14.82
C ASP A 19 12.68 -17.22 15.15
N ALA A 20 12.06 -18.36 14.77
CA ALA A 20 10.61 -18.54 14.87
C ALA A 20 10.09 -18.47 16.29
N TRP A 21 10.77 -19.15 17.22
CA TRP A 21 10.35 -19.19 18.62
C TRP A 21 10.62 -17.88 19.35
N ASP A 22 11.72 -17.21 19.06
CA ASP A 22 12.04 -15.90 19.64
C ASP A 22 11.01 -14.86 19.21
N ASN A 23 10.66 -14.83 17.94
CA ASN A 23 9.60 -13.95 17.43
C ASN A 23 8.22 -14.27 18.02
N LEU A 24 7.85 -15.54 18.11
CA LEU A 24 6.57 -15.92 18.70
C LEU A 24 6.48 -15.59 20.19
N VAL A 25 7.50 -15.94 20.98
CA VAL A 25 7.53 -15.67 22.42
C VAL A 25 7.57 -14.17 22.69
N GLY A 26 8.33 -13.40 21.91
CA GLY A 26 8.39 -11.96 22.01
C GLY A 26 7.02 -11.31 21.70
N ALA A 27 6.34 -11.75 20.65
CA ALA A 27 4.99 -11.29 20.33
C ALA A 27 3.98 -11.57 21.45
N LEU A 28 4.02 -12.77 22.06
CA LEU A 28 3.16 -13.13 23.18
C LEU A 28 3.46 -12.27 24.42
N ARG A 29 4.73 -11.98 24.70
CA ARG A 29 5.14 -11.09 25.80
C ARG A 29 4.59 -9.67 25.61
N VAL A 30 4.73 -9.09 24.42
CA VAL A 30 4.20 -7.76 24.11
C VAL A 30 2.68 -7.69 24.30
N LEU A 31 1.94 -8.75 23.91
CA LEU A 31 0.50 -8.84 24.17
C LEU A 31 0.17 -8.92 25.65
N GLN A 32 0.90 -9.75 26.41
CA GLN A 32 0.69 -9.94 27.86
C GLN A 32 0.98 -8.66 28.64
N GLU A 33 2.01 -7.91 28.27
CA GLU A 33 2.39 -6.64 28.88
C GLU A 33 1.45 -5.48 28.47
N GLY A 34 0.55 -5.69 27.54
CA GLY A 34 -0.43 -4.71 27.10
C GLY A 34 0.17 -3.58 26.25
N HIS A 35 1.32 -3.79 25.62
CA HIS A 35 2.00 -2.80 24.79
C HIS A 35 1.42 -2.74 23.37
N ALA A 36 0.77 -3.81 22.89
CA ALA A 36 0.20 -3.88 21.55
C ALA A 36 -1.02 -2.97 21.38
N ARG A 37 -1.12 -2.31 20.23
CA ARG A 37 -2.23 -1.43 19.85
C ARG A 37 -2.61 -1.66 18.38
N GLY A 38 -3.92 -1.84 18.10
CA GLY A 38 -4.37 -2.04 16.71
C GLY A 38 -3.74 -3.26 16.06
N VAL A 39 -3.32 -3.14 14.81
CA VAL A 39 -2.64 -4.20 14.04
C VAL A 39 -1.16 -3.86 13.91
N GLN A 40 -0.30 -4.75 14.39
CA GLN A 40 1.14 -4.55 14.40
C GLN A 40 1.88 -5.83 13.95
N VAL A 41 3.12 -5.67 13.56
CA VAL A 41 4.04 -6.78 13.26
C VAL A 41 5.09 -6.81 14.36
N TYR A 42 5.30 -7.98 14.98
CA TYR A 42 6.42 -8.22 15.86
C TYR A 42 7.46 -9.09 15.14
N PHE A 43 8.67 -8.59 14.99
CA PHE A 43 9.72 -9.30 14.29
C PHE A 43 11.10 -8.82 14.76
N ASN A 44 12.02 -9.75 15.08
CA ASN A 44 13.37 -9.46 15.50
C ASN A 44 13.43 -8.37 16.60
N ASP A 45 12.72 -8.61 17.71
CA ASP A 45 12.60 -7.71 18.88
C ASP A 45 12.02 -6.31 18.59
N ALA A 46 11.46 -6.09 17.39
CA ALA A 46 10.81 -4.85 17.02
C ALA A 46 9.29 -5.00 16.93
N LEU A 47 8.57 -4.03 17.53
CA LEU A 47 7.12 -3.89 17.40
C LEU A 47 6.84 -2.79 16.36
N LEU A 48 6.33 -3.17 15.20
CA LEU A 48 6.20 -2.31 14.03
C LEU A 48 4.73 -2.07 13.72
N HIS A 49 4.39 -0.88 13.23
CA HIS A 49 3.02 -0.53 12.83
C HIS A 49 2.61 -1.30 11.57
N GLY A 50 1.50 -2.05 11.61
CA GLY A 50 1.11 -2.96 10.54
C GLY A 50 0.85 -2.30 9.17
N ALA A 51 0.40 -1.04 9.17
CA ALA A 51 0.17 -0.29 7.94
C ALA A 51 1.36 0.60 7.49
N ARG A 52 2.54 0.44 8.11
CA ARG A 52 3.76 1.23 7.78
C ARG A 52 4.97 0.36 7.51
N VAL A 53 4.86 -0.91 7.84
CA VAL A 53 5.96 -1.87 7.75
C VAL A 53 6.14 -2.35 6.33
N SER A 54 7.41 -2.48 5.92
CA SER A 54 7.80 -3.16 4.68
C SER A 54 8.92 -4.14 4.95
N LYS A 55 8.97 -5.23 4.18
CA LYS A 55 10.09 -6.16 4.20
C LYS A 55 11.22 -5.61 3.35
N LEU A 56 12.33 -5.24 3.99
CA LEU A 56 13.47 -4.62 3.32
C LEU A 56 14.61 -5.62 3.02
N ARG A 57 14.67 -6.75 3.71
CA ARG A 57 15.76 -7.73 3.56
C ARG A 57 15.21 -9.14 3.43
N SER A 58 15.86 -9.94 2.60
CA SER A 58 15.57 -11.37 2.41
C SER A 58 16.60 -12.29 3.04
N ASP A 59 17.70 -11.75 3.57
CA ASP A 59 18.92 -12.44 3.97
C ASP A 59 19.33 -12.19 5.43
N ALA A 60 18.59 -11.37 6.16
CA ALA A 60 18.89 -11.00 7.55
C ALA A 60 17.64 -11.09 8.45
N PHE A 61 17.84 -11.25 9.76
CA PHE A 61 16.76 -11.33 10.74
C PHE A 61 16.06 -9.98 10.95
N ASP A 62 16.77 -8.86 10.85
CA ASP A 62 16.19 -7.50 10.83
C ASP A 62 15.51 -7.19 9.49
N ALA A 63 14.63 -8.08 9.05
CA ALA A 63 14.06 -8.09 7.71
C ALA A 63 12.99 -7.03 7.46
N PHE A 64 12.32 -6.55 8.51
CA PHE A 64 11.22 -5.60 8.42
C PHE A 64 11.57 -4.29 9.09
N ALA A 65 11.09 -3.18 8.55
CA ALA A 65 11.19 -1.87 9.17
C ALA A 65 9.98 -1.00 8.84
N GLU A 66 9.68 -0.06 9.74
CA GLU A 66 8.81 1.07 9.42
C GLU A 66 9.63 2.11 8.65
N LEU A 67 9.11 2.54 7.51
CA LEU A 67 9.74 3.61 6.76
C LEU A 67 9.44 4.95 7.44
N PRO A 68 10.48 5.72 7.82
CA PRO A 68 10.28 6.99 8.51
C PRO A 68 9.67 8.03 7.54
N ARG A 69 8.49 8.51 7.89
CA ARG A 69 7.77 9.59 7.19
C ARG A 69 7.04 10.43 8.22
N PRO A 70 6.91 11.75 8.02
CA PRO A 70 6.04 12.58 8.86
C PRO A 70 4.63 12.03 8.87
N ARG A 71 3.92 12.18 9.98
CA ARG A 71 2.54 11.69 10.11
C ARG A 71 1.74 12.57 11.05
N HIS A 72 0.48 12.80 10.68
CA HIS A 72 -0.48 13.43 11.59
C HIS A 72 -0.90 12.47 12.72
N ALA A 73 -1.26 13.05 13.85
CA ALA A 73 -1.81 12.29 14.97
C ALA A 73 -3.29 11.94 14.77
N GLU A 74 -4.01 12.67 13.91
CA GLU A 74 -5.44 12.53 13.70
C GLU A 74 -5.71 11.70 12.44
N HIS A 75 -6.59 10.73 12.57
CA HIS A 75 -7.05 9.88 11.48
C HIS A 75 -8.53 10.16 11.18
N ALA A 76 -8.92 9.98 9.93
CA ALA A 76 -10.31 10.02 9.56
C ALA A 76 -11.09 8.85 10.22
N PRO A 77 -12.36 9.05 10.59
CA PRO A 77 -13.16 7.96 11.14
C PRO A 77 -13.32 6.85 10.09
N VAL A 78 -13.02 5.61 10.49
CA VAL A 78 -13.16 4.45 9.61
C VAL A 78 -14.63 4.24 9.26
N PRO A 79 -15.01 4.18 7.97
CA PRO A 79 -16.41 3.98 7.60
C PRO A 79 -16.92 2.60 8.03
N ALA A 80 -18.21 2.50 8.39
CA ALA A 80 -18.81 1.27 8.88
C ALA A 80 -18.67 0.09 7.90
N ALA A 81 -18.68 0.36 6.59
CA ALA A 81 -18.46 -0.65 5.55
C ALA A 81 -17.08 -1.34 5.66
N LEU A 82 -16.08 -0.67 6.25
CA LEU A 82 -14.76 -1.24 6.49
C LEU A 82 -14.66 -2.02 7.82
N GLY A 83 -15.75 -2.19 8.55
CA GLY A 83 -15.77 -2.98 9.79
C GLY A 83 -15.19 -4.38 9.57
N TYR A 84 -14.35 -4.87 10.49
CA TYR A 84 -13.64 -6.14 10.37
C TYR A 84 -14.56 -7.39 10.30
N ARG A 85 -15.81 -7.25 10.71
CA ARG A 85 -16.83 -8.32 10.66
C ARG A 85 -17.57 -8.39 9.33
N GLN A 86 -17.41 -7.39 8.47
CA GLN A 86 -18.04 -7.38 7.16
C GLN A 86 -17.26 -8.27 6.19
N PRO A 87 -17.94 -9.11 5.42
CA PRO A 87 -17.27 -9.94 4.42
C PRO A 87 -16.60 -9.04 3.36
N ARG A 88 -15.53 -9.54 2.77
CA ARG A 88 -14.87 -8.92 1.63
C ARG A 88 -15.06 -9.79 0.40
N ARG A 89 -15.36 -9.15 -0.74
CA ARG A 89 -15.31 -9.83 -2.03
C ARG A 89 -13.89 -9.83 -2.57
N GLU A 90 -13.63 -10.71 -3.50
CA GLU A 90 -12.40 -10.66 -4.29
C GLU A 90 -12.36 -9.40 -5.15
N VAL A 91 -11.16 -8.87 -5.33
CA VAL A 91 -10.89 -7.67 -6.14
C VAL A 91 -9.79 -8.01 -7.13
N ASN A 92 -10.04 -7.76 -8.42
CA ASN A 92 -9.01 -7.87 -9.45
C ASN A 92 -8.16 -6.59 -9.44
N LEU A 93 -6.96 -6.66 -8.87
CA LEU A 93 -6.04 -5.55 -8.72
C LEU A 93 -4.68 -5.90 -9.33
N ALA A 94 -4.08 -4.96 -10.05
CA ALA A 94 -2.73 -5.10 -10.59
C ALA A 94 -1.78 -4.04 -10.05
N VAL A 95 -0.50 -4.38 -10.03
CA VAL A 95 0.62 -3.45 -9.75
C VAL A 95 1.47 -3.35 -11.00
N LEU A 96 1.80 -2.13 -11.41
CA LEU A 96 2.65 -1.86 -12.56
C LEU A 96 3.80 -0.94 -12.16
N PRO A 97 5.00 -1.46 -11.99
CA PRO A 97 6.20 -0.63 -11.87
C PRO A 97 6.44 0.13 -13.18
N LEU A 98 6.65 1.43 -13.09
CA LEU A 98 7.11 2.22 -14.23
C LEU A 98 8.61 2.01 -14.43
N TYR A 99 9.04 1.80 -15.67
CA TYR A 99 10.45 1.61 -16.02
C TYR A 99 10.71 2.13 -17.44
N PRO A 100 11.96 2.53 -17.75
CA PRO A 100 12.34 2.93 -19.11
C PRO A 100 12.10 1.78 -20.10
N GLY A 101 11.31 2.06 -21.15
CA GLY A 101 10.92 1.03 -22.14
C GLY A 101 9.56 0.37 -21.85
N LEU A 102 8.86 0.75 -20.80
CA LEU A 102 7.44 0.39 -20.63
C LEU A 102 6.64 0.94 -21.84
N ARG A 103 5.88 0.09 -22.49
CA ARG A 103 5.04 0.46 -23.64
C ARG A 103 3.57 0.46 -23.26
N ALA A 104 2.80 1.32 -23.90
CA ALA A 104 1.34 1.38 -23.75
C ALA A 104 0.67 0.01 -23.93
N ALA A 105 1.20 -0.86 -24.81
CA ALA A 105 0.69 -2.21 -25.02
C ALA A 105 0.75 -3.10 -23.74
N HIS A 106 1.76 -2.90 -22.87
CA HIS A 106 1.83 -3.63 -21.60
C HIS A 106 0.72 -3.20 -20.64
N LEU A 107 0.46 -1.88 -20.57
CA LEU A 107 -0.64 -1.33 -19.79
C LEU A 107 -1.99 -1.80 -20.35
N ARG A 108 -2.17 -1.79 -21.66
CA ARG A 108 -3.39 -2.28 -22.32
C ARG A 108 -3.69 -3.72 -21.93
N GLY A 109 -2.71 -4.62 -21.98
CA GLY A 109 -2.89 -6.02 -21.57
C GLY A 109 -3.36 -6.18 -20.12
N LEU A 110 -2.85 -5.35 -19.19
CA LEU A 110 -3.33 -5.33 -17.82
C LEU A 110 -4.78 -4.84 -17.73
N LEU A 111 -5.12 -3.74 -18.41
CA LEU A 111 -6.46 -3.18 -18.39
C LEU A 111 -7.50 -4.12 -19.03
N ASP A 112 -7.11 -4.86 -20.06
CA ASP A 112 -7.96 -5.84 -20.75
C ASP A 112 -8.23 -7.09 -19.90
N SER A 113 -7.42 -7.35 -18.85
CA SER A 113 -7.68 -8.41 -17.87
C SER A 113 -8.83 -8.10 -16.90
N GLY A 114 -9.47 -6.93 -17.05
CA GLY A 114 -10.61 -6.54 -16.23
C GLY A 114 -10.24 -6.09 -14.81
N VAL A 115 -9.08 -5.47 -14.64
CA VAL A 115 -8.68 -4.91 -13.33
C VAL A 115 -9.65 -3.83 -12.87
N GLU A 116 -10.00 -3.87 -11.60
CA GLU A 116 -10.83 -2.87 -10.92
C GLU A 116 -9.98 -1.74 -10.32
N ALA A 117 -8.73 -2.04 -9.98
CA ALA A 117 -7.75 -1.06 -9.55
C ALA A 117 -6.37 -1.35 -10.12
N LEU A 118 -5.61 -0.29 -10.36
CA LEU A 118 -4.24 -0.34 -10.81
C LEU A 118 -3.38 0.55 -9.92
N LEU A 119 -2.39 -0.06 -9.27
CA LEU A 119 -1.37 0.66 -8.49
C LEU A 119 -0.12 0.82 -9.35
N LEU A 120 0.20 2.06 -9.72
CA LEU A 120 1.44 2.38 -10.41
C LEU A 120 2.54 2.71 -9.41
N GLU A 121 3.70 2.11 -9.61
CA GLU A 121 4.92 2.48 -8.88
C GLU A 121 5.70 3.49 -9.70
N CYS A 122 5.59 4.75 -9.29
CA CYS A 122 6.14 5.91 -9.99
C CYS A 122 7.59 6.21 -9.59
N TYR A 123 8.31 6.93 -10.43
CA TYR A 123 9.63 7.44 -10.08
C TYR A 123 9.54 8.56 -9.04
N GLY A 124 10.49 8.61 -8.11
CA GLY A 124 10.65 9.69 -7.15
C GLY A 124 9.35 10.18 -6.52
N SER A 125 9.02 11.44 -6.68
CA SER A 125 7.82 12.07 -6.11
C SER A 125 6.54 11.88 -6.93
N GLY A 126 6.45 10.86 -7.77
CA GLY A 126 5.24 10.57 -8.57
C GLY A 126 5.38 10.94 -10.04
N THR A 127 6.58 10.87 -10.60
CA THR A 127 6.82 11.06 -12.04
C THR A 127 6.78 9.72 -12.79
N GLY A 128 6.64 9.81 -14.11
CA GLY A 128 6.58 8.65 -15.01
C GLY A 128 6.77 9.07 -16.45
N PRO A 129 6.58 8.17 -17.44
CA PRO A 129 6.71 8.45 -18.87
C PRO A 129 5.55 9.34 -19.36
N SER A 130 5.51 10.57 -18.87
CA SER A 130 4.43 11.53 -19.12
C SER A 130 4.43 12.11 -20.55
N ASP A 131 5.48 11.84 -21.36
CA ASP A 131 5.56 12.22 -22.75
C ASP A 131 4.95 11.16 -23.69
N ASP A 132 4.60 9.99 -23.14
CA ASP A 132 3.90 8.93 -23.87
C ASP A 132 2.38 9.19 -23.84
N GLU A 133 1.90 9.85 -24.90
CA GLU A 133 0.46 10.19 -25.03
C GLU A 133 -0.43 8.96 -25.17
N GLU A 134 0.06 7.84 -25.71
CA GLU A 134 -0.72 6.61 -25.80
C GLU A 134 -0.93 6.02 -24.39
N LEU A 135 0.11 6.00 -23.56
CA LEU A 135 0.03 5.56 -22.17
C LEU A 135 -0.93 6.44 -21.36
N LEU A 136 -0.82 7.76 -21.49
CA LEU A 136 -1.73 8.69 -20.82
C LEU A 136 -3.18 8.54 -21.29
N ALA A 137 -3.41 8.32 -22.59
CA ALA A 137 -4.75 8.08 -23.13
C ALA A 137 -5.37 6.81 -22.54
N LEU A 138 -4.60 5.72 -22.40
CA LEU A 138 -5.06 4.48 -21.77
C LEU A 138 -5.40 4.67 -20.29
N LEU A 139 -4.63 5.45 -19.56
CA LEU A 139 -4.94 5.76 -18.15
C LEU A 139 -6.26 6.55 -18.04
N ARG A 140 -6.44 7.58 -18.87
CA ARG A 140 -7.70 8.35 -18.92
C ARG A 140 -8.90 7.46 -19.28
N GLU A 141 -8.74 6.58 -20.26
CA GLU A 141 -9.78 5.62 -20.65
C GLU A 141 -10.11 4.66 -19.50
N ALA A 142 -9.12 4.08 -18.85
CA ALA A 142 -9.31 3.21 -17.70
C ALA A 142 -10.04 3.95 -16.57
N HIS A 143 -9.60 5.18 -16.27
CA HIS A 143 -10.25 6.05 -15.29
C HIS A 143 -11.72 6.31 -15.67
N ALA A 144 -12.01 6.63 -16.93
CA ALA A 144 -13.37 6.86 -17.41
C ALA A 144 -14.26 5.60 -17.32
N ARG A 145 -13.68 4.41 -17.51
CA ARG A 145 -14.37 3.11 -17.34
C ARG A 145 -14.59 2.71 -15.87
N GLY A 146 -14.06 3.48 -14.93
CA GLY A 146 -14.24 3.23 -13.49
C GLY A 146 -13.11 2.48 -12.80
N VAL A 147 -11.99 2.21 -13.48
CA VAL A 147 -10.80 1.65 -12.83
C VAL A 147 -10.23 2.66 -11.85
N LEU A 148 -9.98 2.25 -10.61
CA LEU A 148 -9.33 3.09 -9.61
C LEU A 148 -7.82 3.09 -9.86
N LEU A 149 -7.28 4.24 -10.23
CA LEU A 149 -5.86 4.41 -10.50
C LEU A 149 -5.19 5.06 -9.29
N ALA A 150 -4.14 4.45 -8.77
CA ALA A 150 -3.37 4.98 -7.65
C ALA A 150 -1.87 4.92 -7.94
N ALA A 151 -1.10 5.77 -7.29
CA ALA A 151 0.35 5.85 -7.44
C ALA A 151 1.06 5.82 -6.09
N VAL A 152 2.08 4.97 -5.98
CA VAL A 152 3.09 4.98 -4.91
C VAL A 152 4.45 5.31 -5.50
N SER A 153 5.38 5.75 -4.66
CA SER A 153 6.78 5.92 -5.06
C SER A 153 7.50 4.57 -5.08
N GLN A 154 8.41 4.38 -6.05
CA GLN A 154 9.41 3.31 -6.02
C GLN A 154 10.48 3.55 -4.94
N CYS A 155 10.59 4.78 -4.46
CA CYS A 155 11.54 5.13 -3.40
C CYS A 155 10.99 4.70 -2.04
N ALA A 156 11.87 4.10 -1.22
CA ALA A 156 11.53 3.71 0.15
C ALA A 156 11.24 4.92 1.06
N TYR A 157 11.79 6.09 0.73
CA TYR A 157 11.63 7.35 1.47
C TYR A 157 10.95 8.40 0.58
N GLY A 158 10.28 9.34 1.22
CA GLY A 158 9.53 10.39 0.53
C GLY A 158 8.09 9.97 0.24
N GLN A 159 7.42 10.73 -0.61
CA GLN A 159 6.00 10.55 -0.91
C GLN A 159 5.67 10.94 -2.35
N VAL A 160 4.47 10.59 -2.81
CA VAL A 160 3.97 11.01 -4.11
C VAL A 160 3.32 12.38 -3.99
N GLU A 161 3.90 13.37 -4.68
CA GLU A 161 3.43 14.75 -4.77
C GLU A 161 3.34 15.18 -6.23
N PHE A 162 2.20 14.96 -6.87
CA PHE A 162 2.02 15.23 -8.29
C PHE A 162 2.20 16.70 -8.71
N GLY A 163 2.16 17.63 -7.76
CA GLY A 163 2.33 19.07 -8.03
C GLY A 163 3.77 19.53 -8.18
N VAL A 164 4.75 18.70 -7.83
CA VAL A 164 6.17 19.11 -7.84
C VAL A 164 6.73 19.24 -9.25
N TYR A 165 6.34 18.35 -10.16
CA TYR A 165 6.84 18.33 -11.53
C TYR A 165 5.69 18.23 -12.55
N ALA A 166 5.86 18.81 -13.73
CA ALA A 166 4.88 18.74 -14.82
C ALA A 166 4.51 17.29 -15.19
N ALA A 167 5.48 16.37 -15.14
CA ALA A 167 5.26 14.96 -15.40
C ALA A 167 4.26 14.32 -14.42
N GLY A 168 4.36 14.66 -13.13
CA GLY A 168 3.41 14.21 -12.12
C GLY A 168 2.02 14.81 -12.31
N SER A 169 1.95 16.09 -12.67
CA SER A 169 0.67 16.76 -12.95
C SER A 169 -0.08 16.08 -14.10
N ARG A 170 0.59 15.65 -15.17
CA ARG A 170 -0.03 14.92 -16.28
C ARG A 170 -0.60 13.56 -15.88
N LEU A 171 0.07 12.85 -14.97
CA LEU A 171 -0.43 11.58 -14.41
C LEU A 171 -1.67 11.82 -13.54
N ARG A 172 -1.64 12.83 -12.67
CA ARG A 172 -2.82 13.23 -11.88
C ARG A 172 -4.00 13.56 -12.80
N ASP A 173 -3.76 14.36 -13.86
CA ASP A 173 -4.81 14.77 -14.79
C ASP A 173 -5.34 13.59 -15.64
N ALA A 174 -4.59 12.48 -15.71
CA ALA A 174 -5.04 11.21 -16.26
C ALA A 174 -5.88 10.38 -15.26
N GLY A 175 -6.10 10.86 -14.03
CA GLY A 175 -6.97 10.25 -13.05
C GLY A 175 -6.27 9.46 -11.94
N LEU A 176 -4.93 9.58 -11.81
CA LEU A 176 -4.21 8.92 -10.74
C LEU A 176 -4.40 9.64 -9.40
N LEU A 177 -4.69 8.86 -8.37
CA LEU A 177 -4.70 9.28 -6.98
C LEU A 177 -3.30 9.11 -6.39
N SER A 178 -2.85 10.09 -5.62
CA SER A 178 -1.64 9.93 -4.82
C SER A 178 -1.92 9.01 -3.64
N ALA A 179 -1.07 8.02 -3.41
CA ALA A 179 -1.01 7.27 -2.16
C ALA A 179 -0.19 8.00 -1.08
N GLY A 180 0.23 9.25 -1.34
CA GLY A 180 1.04 10.04 -0.42
C GLY A 180 2.29 9.30 0.00
N GLY A 181 2.48 9.17 1.30
CA GLY A 181 3.58 8.43 1.90
C GLY A 181 3.25 6.99 2.28
N MET A 182 2.19 6.38 1.75
CA MET A 182 1.91 4.95 2.00
C MET A 182 3.04 4.07 1.48
N THR A 183 3.28 2.96 2.16
CA THR A 183 4.05 1.87 1.57
C THR A 183 3.23 1.21 0.45
N ARG A 184 3.89 0.45 -0.43
CA ARG A 184 3.19 -0.38 -1.43
C ARG A 184 2.14 -1.28 -0.78
N GLU A 185 2.55 -1.95 0.30
CA GLU A 185 1.71 -2.88 1.05
C GLU A 185 0.48 -2.19 1.65
N ALA A 186 0.66 -0.99 2.21
CA ALA A 186 -0.44 -0.20 2.75
C ALA A 186 -1.41 0.24 1.65
N ALA A 187 -0.91 0.76 0.53
CA ALA A 187 -1.75 1.16 -0.60
C ALA A 187 -2.53 -0.01 -1.18
N LEU A 188 -1.90 -1.19 -1.35
CA LEU A 188 -2.56 -2.42 -1.78
C LEU A 188 -3.63 -2.85 -0.79
N GLY A 189 -3.30 -2.94 0.50
CA GLY A 189 -4.24 -3.33 1.55
C GLY A 189 -5.44 -2.39 1.60
N LYS A 190 -5.22 -1.10 1.41
CA LYS A 190 -6.28 -0.09 1.38
C LYS A 190 -7.18 -0.25 0.15
N LEU A 191 -6.62 -0.45 -1.05
CA LEU A 191 -7.40 -0.73 -2.26
C LEU A 191 -8.25 -2.00 -2.11
N PHE A 192 -7.65 -3.10 -1.63
CA PHE A 192 -8.39 -4.33 -1.36
C PHE A 192 -9.50 -4.12 -0.31
N GLY A 193 -9.21 -3.37 0.75
CA GLY A 193 -10.18 -3.08 1.81
C GLY A 193 -11.37 -2.29 1.30
N LEU A 194 -11.14 -1.21 0.57
CA LEU A 194 -12.18 -0.31 0.05
C LEU A 194 -13.04 -1.00 -1.01
N LEU A 195 -12.44 -1.53 -2.05
CA LEU A 195 -13.16 -2.19 -3.15
C LEU A 195 -13.78 -3.52 -2.69
N GLY A 196 -13.07 -4.30 -1.87
CA GLY A 196 -13.59 -5.55 -1.31
C GLY A 196 -14.78 -5.35 -0.37
N ALA A 197 -14.91 -4.18 0.25
CA ALA A 197 -16.10 -3.81 1.02
C ALA A 197 -17.32 -3.44 0.15
N GLY A 198 -17.15 -3.42 -1.18
CA GLY A 198 -18.21 -3.06 -2.11
C GLY A 198 -18.49 -1.55 -2.21
N LEU A 199 -17.55 -0.71 -1.77
CA LEU A 199 -17.68 0.74 -1.94
C LEU A 199 -17.68 1.09 -3.43
N GLY A 200 -18.55 2.02 -3.81
CA GLY A 200 -18.54 2.59 -5.14
C GLY A 200 -17.25 3.37 -5.39
N ARG A 201 -16.90 3.54 -6.68
CA ARG A 201 -15.66 4.18 -7.11
C ARG A 201 -15.39 5.52 -6.42
N ASP A 202 -16.33 6.45 -6.48
CA ASP A 202 -16.14 7.81 -5.95
C ASP A 202 -15.96 7.80 -4.43
N GLU A 203 -16.63 6.89 -3.75
CA GLU A 203 -16.47 6.69 -2.33
C GLU A 203 -15.10 6.07 -2.01
N ALA A 204 -14.68 5.05 -2.76
CA ALA A 204 -13.36 4.43 -2.63
C ALA A 204 -12.23 5.45 -2.87
N GLN A 205 -12.33 6.31 -3.89
CA GLN A 205 -11.37 7.38 -4.15
C GLN A 205 -11.26 8.35 -2.98
N ARG A 206 -12.39 8.78 -2.44
CA ARG A 206 -12.43 9.69 -1.28
C ARG A 206 -11.75 9.08 -0.07
N TRP A 207 -12.07 7.83 0.27
CA TRP A 207 -11.48 7.15 1.41
C TRP A 207 -10.00 6.77 1.18
N PHE A 208 -9.60 6.53 -0.06
CA PHE A 208 -8.21 6.26 -0.37
C PHE A 208 -7.30 7.46 -0.07
N ALA A 209 -7.76 8.67 -0.31
CA ALA A 209 -7.01 9.89 -0.06
C ALA A 209 -6.87 10.25 1.44
N LEU A 210 -7.73 9.70 2.32
CA LEU A 210 -7.73 10.02 3.75
C LEU A 210 -6.87 9.02 4.53
N ASP A 211 -6.19 9.49 5.58
CA ASP A 211 -5.53 8.61 6.55
C ASP A 211 -6.58 7.97 7.46
N LEU A 212 -6.65 6.64 7.51
CA LEU A 212 -7.63 5.87 8.29
C LEU A 212 -7.04 5.22 9.54
N CYS A 213 -5.77 4.89 9.53
CA CYS A 213 -5.11 4.18 10.63
C CYS A 213 -3.61 4.50 10.75
N GLY A 214 -3.17 5.62 10.22
CA GLY A 214 -1.78 6.03 10.19
C GLY A 214 -0.97 5.42 9.06
N GLU A 215 -1.63 4.96 8.02
CA GLU A 215 -0.99 4.40 6.82
C GLU A 215 -0.39 5.47 5.92
N ASN A 216 -0.94 6.68 5.94
CA ASN A 216 -0.46 7.78 5.10
C ASN A 216 0.64 8.59 5.82
N ALA A 217 1.39 9.37 5.05
CA ALA A 217 2.29 10.40 5.53
C ALA A 217 1.77 11.77 5.10
N ASP A 218 2.22 12.80 5.81
CA ASP A 218 1.91 14.18 5.50
C ASP A 218 2.67 14.67 4.27
#